data_3d52f75233fcc2de3559d54a229fb8a7
#
_entry.id   3d52f75233fcc2de3559d54a229fb8a7
#
_cell.length_a   1.000
_cell.length_b   1.000
_cell.length_c   1.000
_cell.angle_alpha   90.00
_cell.angle_beta   90.00
_cell.angle_gamma   90.00
#
_symmetry.space_group_name_H-M   'P 1'
#
loop_
_entity.id
_entity.type
_entity.pdbx_description
1 polymer ?
#
loop_
_entity_poly.entity_id
_entity_poly.type
_entity_poly.pdbx_seq_one_letter_code
_entity_poly.pdbx_strand_id
1 'polypeptide(L)'
;MRFFCDHDVPADVARVLRQEGHEVTELREVLPVTATDAEVLQFAREQELLLVTCNRDDFLALAGEHPGAGLIVLIRRHTRQAECAHLLALLARAGKDGLRGNINFA
;
A
#
# COMPACT_ATOMS: atom_id res chain seq x y z
N MET A 1 -2.46 4.86 11.10
CA MET A 1 -1.28 4.49 10.28
C MET A 1 -1.20 5.43 9.08
N ARG A 2 -0.07 5.45 8.40
CA ARG A 2 0.18 6.30 7.24
C ARG A 2 0.37 5.43 6.00
N PHE A 3 -0.50 5.60 5.02
CA PHE A 3 -0.52 4.80 3.79
C PHE A 3 -0.13 5.62 2.57
N PHE A 4 0.51 4.96 1.62
CA PHE A 4 0.89 5.54 0.33
C PHE A 4 0.30 4.66 -0.77
N CYS A 5 -0.68 5.17 -1.49
CA CYS A 5 -1.41 4.39 -2.49
C CYS A 5 -0.85 4.62 -3.88
N ASP A 6 -0.50 3.52 -4.56
CA ASP A 6 -0.06 3.51 -5.95
C ASP A 6 -1.21 3.86 -6.89
N HIS A 7 -0.90 4.17 -8.15
CA HIS A 7 -1.87 4.60 -9.16
C HIS A 7 -3.00 3.60 -9.41
N ASP A 8 -2.70 2.31 -9.34
CA ASP A 8 -3.65 1.24 -9.63
C ASP A 8 -4.56 0.88 -8.45
N VAL A 9 -4.36 1.53 -7.30
CA VAL A 9 -5.21 1.32 -6.14
C VAL A 9 -6.54 2.07 -6.34
N PRO A 10 -7.68 1.37 -6.22
CA PRO A 10 -8.97 2.02 -6.37
C PRO A 10 -9.19 3.17 -5.39
N ALA A 11 -9.86 4.23 -5.84
CA ALA A 11 -10.21 5.37 -5.00
C ALA A 11 -11.03 4.96 -3.76
N ASP A 12 -11.84 3.92 -3.88
CA ASP A 12 -12.62 3.38 -2.76
C ASP A 12 -11.74 2.91 -1.61
N VAL A 13 -10.59 2.32 -1.92
CA VAL A 13 -9.63 1.84 -0.91
C VAL A 13 -9.07 3.02 -0.12
N ALA A 14 -8.63 4.07 -0.80
CA ALA A 14 -8.12 5.27 -0.15
C ALA A 14 -9.20 5.90 0.75
N ARG A 15 -10.44 5.98 0.24
CA ARG A 15 -11.55 6.53 1.00
C ARG A 15 -11.83 5.74 2.28
N VAL A 16 -11.86 4.42 2.20
CA VAL A 16 -12.11 3.56 3.36
C VAL A 16 -11.01 3.71 4.41
N LEU A 17 -9.75 3.77 3.98
CA LEU A 17 -8.64 3.99 4.90
C LEU A 17 -8.77 5.33 5.63
N ARG A 18 -9.16 6.39 4.92
CA ARG A 18 -9.38 7.69 5.53
C ARG A 18 -10.55 7.68 6.51
N GLN A 19 -11.63 6.97 6.18
CA GLN A 19 -12.79 6.82 7.06
C GLN A 19 -12.43 6.11 8.37
N GLU A 20 -11.46 5.21 8.33
CA GLU A 20 -10.95 4.50 9.50
C GLU A 20 -9.94 5.32 10.31
N GLY A 21 -9.72 6.56 9.94
CA GLY A 21 -8.85 7.48 10.68
C GLY A 21 -7.38 7.44 10.28
N HIS A 22 -7.04 6.80 9.16
CA HIS A 22 -5.67 6.73 8.68
C HIS A 22 -5.32 7.91 7.77
N GLU A 23 -4.04 8.27 7.73
CA GLU A 23 -3.52 9.20 6.75
C GLU A 23 -3.24 8.45 5.45
N VAL A 24 -3.68 9.01 4.34
CA VAL A 24 -3.47 8.42 3.01
C VAL A 24 -2.90 9.48 2.08
N THR A 25 -1.75 9.18 1.49
CA THR A 25 -1.13 9.97 0.43
C THR A 25 -1.25 9.19 -0.87
N GLU A 26 -1.75 9.81 -1.90
CA GLU A 26 -1.78 9.18 -3.22
C GLU A 26 -0.52 9.55 -3.99
N LEU A 27 0.00 8.61 -4.77
CA LEU A 27 1.27 8.75 -5.48
C LEU A 27 1.33 10.03 -6.32
N ARG A 28 0.25 10.33 -7.04
CA ARG A 28 0.16 11.51 -7.92
C ARG A 28 0.28 12.85 -7.17
N GLU A 29 0.09 12.87 -5.85
CA GLU A 29 0.20 14.08 -5.05
C GLU A 29 1.65 14.47 -4.79
N VAL A 30 2.56 13.52 -4.80
CA VAL A 30 3.94 13.71 -4.34
C VAL A 30 5.02 13.31 -5.34
N LEU A 31 4.69 12.49 -6.33
CA LEU A 31 5.65 12.02 -7.34
C LEU A 31 5.07 12.23 -8.74
N PRO A 32 5.94 12.40 -9.76
CA PRO A 32 5.46 12.51 -11.13
C PRO A 32 4.91 11.18 -11.62
N VAL A 33 4.03 11.23 -12.64
CA VAL A 33 3.45 10.02 -13.25
C VAL A 33 4.52 9.12 -13.89
N THR A 34 5.69 9.67 -14.19
CA THR A 34 6.82 8.95 -14.74
C THR A 34 7.71 8.29 -13.69
N ALA A 35 7.37 8.40 -12.41
CA ALA A 35 8.15 7.79 -11.34
C ALA A 35 8.20 6.27 -11.54
N THR A 36 9.39 5.70 -11.40
CA THR A 36 9.58 4.24 -11.50
C THR A 36 9.08 3.56 -10.21
N ASP A 37 8.80 2.27 -10.29
CA ASP A 37 8.40 1.48 -9.11
C ASP A 37 9.47 1.53 -8.02
N ALA A 38 10.75 1.53 -8.40
CA ALA A 38 11.85 1.67 -7.45
C ALA A 38 11.81 3.01 -6.71
N GLU A 39 11.53 4.11 -7.43
CA GLU A 39 11.39 5.43 -6.82
C GLU A 39 10.20 5.51 -5.89
N VAL A 40 9.08 4.87 -6.26
CA VAL A 40 7.89 4.79 -5.44
C VAL A 40 8.18 4.07 -4.12
N LEU A 41 8.81 2.92 -4.19
CA LEU A 41 9.14 2.12 -3.01
C LEU A 41 10.13 2.84 -2.11
N GLN A 42 11.15 3.48 -2.70
CA GLN A 42 12.14 4.25 -1.95
C GLN A 42 11.49 5.43 -1.22
N PHE A 43 10.60 6.15 -1.89
CA PHE A 43 9.86 7.26 -1.27
C PHE A 43 9.05 6.78 -0.07
N ALA A 44 8.32 5.68 -0.22
CA ALA A 44 7.52 5.12 0.87
C ALA A 44 8.41 4.74 2.06
N ARG A 45 9.55 4.14 1.80
CA ARG A 45 10.50 3.75 2.84
C ARG A 45 11.09 4.96 3.57
N GLU A 46 11.52 5.97 2.83
CA GLU A 46 12.11 7.19 3.41
C GLU A 46 11.12 7.97 4.26
N GLN A 47 9.85 8.00 3.82
CA GLN A 47 8.78 8.70 4.54
C GLN A 47 8.09 7.82 5.60
N GLU A 48 8.55 6.58 5.76
CA GLU A 48 7.95 5.61 6.68
C GLU A 48 6.47 5.39 6.43
N LEU A 49 6.09 5.28 5.15
CA LEU A 49 4.73 5.02 4.71
C LEU A 49 4.55 3.55 4.37
N LEU A 50 3.33 3.04 4.58
CA LEU A 50 2.94 1.72 4.12
C LEU A 50 2.47 1.83 2.66
N LEU A 51 3.22 1.25 1.75
CA LEU A 51 2.86 1.26 0.33
C LEU A 51 1.75 0.24 0.07
N VAL A 52 0.69 0.68 -0.58
CA VAL A 52 -0.41 -0.18 -1.01
C VAL A 52 -0.42 -0.21 -2.54
N THR A 53 -0.39 -1.39 -3.11
CA THR A 53 -0.35 -1.56 -4.57
C THR A 53 -1.13 -2.80 -4.99
N CYS A 54 -1.62 -2.79 -6.23
CA CYS A 54 -2.16 -3.98 -6.90
C CYS A 54 -1.13 -4.65 -7.81
N ASN A 55 0.02 -4.04 -8.01
CA ASN A 55 1.08 -4.50 -8.91
C ASN A 55 2.03 -5.47 -8.18
N ARG A 56 1.54 -6.69 -8.01
CA ARG A 56 2.18 -7.73 -7.20
C ARG A 56 3.61 -8.06 -7.66
N ASP A 57 3.76 -8.42 -8.93
CA ASP A 57 5.02 -9.01 -9.40
C ASP A 57 6.18 -8.01 -9.37
N ASP A 58 5.93 -6.80 -9.85
CA ASP A 58 6.95 -5.75 -9.90
C ASP A 58 7.41 -5.33 -8.50
N PHE A 59 6.47 -5.14 -7.58
CA PHE A 59 6.81 -4.70 -6.22
C PHE A 59 7.40 -5.81 -5.36
N LEU A 60 7.01 -7.07 -5.56
CA LEU A 60 7.64 -8.18 -4.83
C LEU A 60 9.11 -8.33 -5.23
N ALA A 61 9.42 -8.20 -6.51
CA ALA A 61 10.80 -8.25 -6.97
C ALA A 61 11.64 -7.13 -6.34
N LEU A 62 11.11 -5.90 -6.35
CA LEU A 62 11.79 -4.74 -5.78
C LEU A 62 11.92 -4.80 -4.26
N ALA A 63 10.92 -5.32 -3.57
CA ALA A 63 10.94 -5.40 -2.11
C ALA A 63 12.09 -6.28 -1.62
N GLY A 64 12.50 -7.28 -2.39
CA GLY A 64 13.66 -8.09 -2.08
C GLY A 64 14.97 -7.31 -2.10
N GLU A 65 15.02 -6.23 -2.89
CA GLU A 65 16.20 -5.33 -2.99
C GLU A 65 16.14 -4.16 -1.99
N HIS A 66 14.98 -3.93 -1.39
CA HIS A 66 14.76 -2.83 -0.45
C HIS A 66 14.19 -3.35 0.87
N PRO A 67 14.99 -4.07 1.66
CA PRO A 67 14.51 -4.62 2.93
C PRO A 67 14.07 -3.52 3.89
N GLY A 68 13.00 -3.79 4.63
CA GLY A 68 12.44 -2.85 5.59
C GLY A 68 11.33 -1.96 5.04
N ALA A 69 11.00 -2.06 3.76
CA ALA A 69 9.85 -1.36 3.21
C ALA A 69 8.55 -2.09 3.60
N GLY A 70 7.60 -1.36 4.16
CA GLY A 70 6.26 -1.90 4.44
C GLY A 70 5.43 -1.91 3.16
N LEU A 71 4.94 -3.08 2.77
CA LEU A 71 4.21 -3.25 1.52
C LEU A 71 2.94 -4.07 1.75
N ILE A 72 1.81 -3.56 1.25
CA ILE A 72 0.55 -4.30 1.19
C ILE A 72 0.20 -4.51 -0.27
N VAL A 73 0.14 -5.76 -0.70
CA VAL A 73 -0.31 -6.12 -2.04
C VAL A 73 -1.80 -6.45 -1.97
N LEU A 74 -2.61 -5.65 -2.67
CA LEU A 74 -4.04 -5.89 -2.77
C LEU A 74 -4.31 -7.00 -3.78
N ILE A 75 -4.99 -8.04 -3.33
CA ILE A 75 -5.44 -9.11 -4.22
C ILE A 75 -6.76 -8.65 -4.83
N ARG A 76 -6.85 -8.65 -6.17
CA ARG A 76 -8.08 -8.23 -6.85
C ARG A 76 -9.20 -9.23 -6.55
N ARG A 77 -10.36 -8.68 -6.20
CA ARG A 77 -11.56 -9.45 -5.87
C ARG A 77 -12.67 -9.12 -6.86
N HIS A 78 -13.80 -9.79 -6.75
CA HIS A 78 -14.93 -9.54 -7.65
C HIS A 78 -15.57 -8.16 -7.44
N THR A 79 -15.51 -7.61 -6.22
CA THR A 79 -16.08 -6.32 -5.90
C THR A 79 -15.11 -5.43 -5.13
N ARG A 80 -15.29 -4.12 -5.23
CA ARG A 80 -14.56 -3.14 -4.41
C ARG A 80 -14.82 -3.35 -2.92
N GLN A 81 -16.06 -3.69 -2.58
CA GLN A 81 -16.45 -3.95 -1.20
C GLN A 81 -15.63 -5.11 -0.61
N ALA A 82 -15.44 -6.18 -1.37
CA ALA A 82 -14.63 -7.31 -0.94
C ALA A 82 -13.15 -6.91 -0.78
N GLU A 83 -12.62 -6.13 -1.69
CA GLU A 83 -11.24 -5.63 -1.61
C GLU A 83 -11.02 -4.80 -0.35
N CYS A 84 -11.94 -3.88 -0.06
CA CYS A 84 -11.88 -3.06 1.14
C CYS A 84 -12.02 -3.89 2.42
N ALA A 85 -12.94 -4.85 2.44
CA ALA A 85 -13.16 -5.71 3.59
C ALA A 85 -11.92 -6.55 3.92
N HIS A 86 -11.27 -7.12 2.90
CA HIS A 86 -10.03 -7.89 3.09
C HIS A 86 -8.88 -7.03 3.60
N LEU A 87 -8.77 -5.80 3.10
CA LEU A 87 -7.75 -4.87 3.58
C LEU A 87 -7.97 -4.52 5.06
N LEU A 88 -9.18 -4.15 5.43
CA LEU A 88 -9.49 -3.83 6.83
C LEU A 88 -9.27 -5.02 7.76
N ALA A 89 -9.61 -6.23 7.31
CA ALA A 89 -9.34 -7.45 8.06
C ALA A 89 -7.84 -7.68 8.28
N LEU A 90 -7.02 -7.41 7.26
CA LEU A 90 -5.56 -7.49 7.38
C LEU A 90 -5.06 -6.50 8.42
N LEU A 91 -5.51 -5.24 8.37
CA LEU A 91 -5.08 -4.21 9.31
C LEU A 91 -5.41 -4.59 10.76
N ALA A 92 -6.61 -5.13 10.98
CA ALA A 92 -7.05 -5.57 12.30
C ALA A 92 -6.23 -6.76 12.81
N ARG A 93 -5.89 -7.71 11.93
CA ARG A 93 -5.15 -8.92 12.27
C ARG A 93 -3.68 -8.67 12.50
N ALA A 94 -3.04 -7.93 11.60
CA ALA A 94 -1.59 -7.70 11.65
C ALA A 94 -1.19 -6.59 12.62
N GLY A 95 -2.00 -5.55 12.71
CA GLY A 95 -1.67 -4.38 13.49
C GLY A 95 -0.46 -3.63 12.94
N LYS A 96 -0.10 -2.54 13.62
CA LYS A 96 1.01 -1.67 13.21
C LYS A 96 2.33 -2.43 13.14
N ASP A 97 2.60 -3.27 14.12
CA ASP A 97 3.88 -3.99 14.19
C ASP A 97 3.99 -5.08 13.13
N GLY A 98 2.87 -5.73 12.79
CA GLY A 98 2.83 -6.75 11.74
C GLY A 98 2.94 -6.20 10.33
N LEU A 99 2.62 -4.92 10.15
CA LEU A 99 2.66 -4.26 8.84
C LEU A 99 3.98 -3.55 8.58
N ARG A 100 4.58 -2.96 9.62
CA ARG A 100 5.81 -2.18 9.47
C ARG A 100 6.97 -3.07 9.00
N GLY A 101 7.58 -2.69 7.88
CA GLY A 101 8.74 -3.37 7.34
C GLY A 101 8.46 -4.76 6.78
N ASN A 102 7.22 -5.17 6.69
CA ASN A 102 6.82 -6.48 6.21
C ASN A 102 6.01 -6.38 4.92
N ILE A 103 5.95 -7.51 4.20
CA ILE A 103 5.11 -7.65 3.02
C ILE A 103 3.88 -8.44 3.43
N ASN A 104 2.70 -7.89 3.16
CA ASN A 104 1.43 -8.50 3.47
C ASN A 104 0.52 -8.51 2.24
N PHE A 105 -0.40 -9.46 2.21
CA PHE A 105 -1.39 -9.60 1.13
C PHE A 105 -2.80 -9.40 1.70
N ALA A 106 -3.58 -8.59 1.00
CA ALA A 106 -4.96 -8.32 1.43
C ALA A 106 -5.99 -8.84 0.45
#